data_b45f203fd3dd761b58a0bac69cf1eac2
#
_entry.id   b45f203fd3dd761b58a0bac69cf1eac2
#
_cell.length_a   1.000
_cell.length_b   1.000
_cell.length_c   1.000
_cell.angle_alpha   90.00
_cell.angle_beta   90.00
_cell.angle_gamma   90.00
#
_symmetry.space_group_name_H-M   'P 1'
#
loop_
_entity.id
_entity.type
_entity.pdbx_description
1 polymer ?
#
loop_
_entity_poly.entity_id
_entity_poly.type
_entity_poly.pdbx_seq_one_letter_code
_entity_poly.pdbx_strand_id
1 'polypeptide(L)'
;MTLKEKIDSFPFWYHKIDIGGEVTPGWAPLNADNYNIPDDLTGKRVLDVGAWDGYWTFEALKRGASQVVAIDDWSDMPYAKDAMITKKDYEKRTEWDTFDFCKSHLGYTDDQCQRYTMSVYDVEKLGMFDVVFFFGALYHCRYPLLALDKLSAVCKEEIYVETAVCDDYSAYTKTIGFGYGNMGNVVMEFYPTDELGYCPTNWWSPTMQCLRTMLASAGFNEIEIWKFMEPKVVAQCRGFAKGKK
;
A
#
# COMPACT_ATOMS: atom_id res chain seq x y z
N MET A 1 1.25 -27.72 -18.43
CA MET A 1 1.77 -26.36 -18.23
C MET A 1 2.55 -26.38 -16.93
N THR A 2 3.82 -26.05 -16.96
CA THR A 2 4.69 -25.94 -15.78
C THR A 2 4.27 -24.74 -14.92
N LEU A 3 4.76 -24.64 -13.67
CA LEU A 3 4.51 -23.49 -12.81
C LEU A 3 5.00 -22.20 -13.49
N LYS A 4 6.20 -22.23 -14.07
CA LYS A 4 6.77 -21.11 -14.82
C LYS A 4 5.87 -20.66 -15.98
N GLU A 5 5.40 -21.58 -16.80
CA GLU A 5 4.48 -21.27 -17.91
C GLU A 5 3.16 -20.63 -17.43
N LYS A 6 2.67 -21.04 -16.26
CA LYS A 6 1.48 -20.42 -15.66
C LYS A 6 1.76 -19.00 -15.18
N ILE A 7 2.89 -18.77 -14.48
CA ILE A 7 3.32 -17.43 -14.07
C ILE A 7 3.43 -16.51 -15.29
N ASP A 8 4.08 -16.96 -16.34
CA ASP A 8 4.33 -16.20 -17.58
C ASP A 8 3.02 -15.95 -18.39
N SER A 9 1.94 -16.66 -18.09
CA SER A 9 0.64 -16.45 -18.76
C SER A 9 -0.15 -15.25 -18.21
N PHE A 10 0.18 -14.74 -17.03
CA PHE A 10 -0.46 -13.55 -16.48
C PHE A 10 0.09 -12.29 -17.17
N PRO A 11 -0.75 -11.32 -17.54
CA PRO A 11 -0.34 -10.14 -18.28
C PRO A 11 0.55 -9.19 -17.48
N PHE A 12 0.43 -9.22 -16.15
CA PHE A 12 1.16 -8.31 -15.27
C PHE A 12 1.35 -8.88 -13.88
N TRP A 13 2.53 -8.62 -13.28
CA TRP A 13 2.86 -8.86 -11.89
C TRP A 13 3.40 -7.58 -11.27
N TYR A 14 2.81 -7.17 -10.16
CA TYR A 14 3.30 -5.99 -9.45
C TYR A 14 4.50 -6.33 -8.57
N HIS A 15 4.40 -7.40 -7.78
CA HIS A 15 5.45 -7.83 -6.85
C HIS A 15 6.20 -9.08 -7.34
N LYS A 16 7.43 -9.22 -6.83
CA LYS A 16 8.20 -10.46 -6.91
C LYS A 16 7.82 -11.36 -5.73
N ILE A 17 7.16 -12.47 -6.01
CA ILE A 17 6.70 -13.43 -5.02
C ILE A 17 7.32 -14.78 -5.36
N ASP A 18 7.99 -15.40 -4.37
CA ASP A 18 8.48 -16.79 -4.50
C ASP A 18 7.31 -17.74 -4.27
N ILE A 19 6.99 -18.52 -5.27
CA ILE A 19 5.90 -19.49 -5.27
C ILE A 19 6.51 -20.89 -5.44
N GLY A 20 7.07 -21.45 -4.34
CA GLY A 20 7.63 -22.79 -4.36
C GLY A 20 8.89 -22.94 -5.22
N GLY A 21 9.75 -21.94 -5.24
CA GLY A 21 11.02 -21.90 -5.97
C GLY A 21 10.97 -21.23 -7.33
N GLU A 22 9.79 -20.89 -7.83
CA GLU A 22 9.62 -20.00 -8.97
C GLU A 22 9.23 -18.60 -8.49
N VAL A 23 9.92 -17.57 -9.01
CA VAL A 23 9.69 -16.18 -8.61
C VAL A 23 8.92 -15.44 -9.71
N THR A 24 7.85 -14.74 -9.32
CA THR A 24 7.09 -13.92 -10.28
C THR A 24 7.94 -12.76 -10.81
N PRO A 25 7.71 -12.26 -12.03
CA PRO A 25 8.56 -11.23 -12.64
C PRO A 25 8.67 -9.94 -11.81
N GLY A 26 7.55 -9.44 -11.29
CA GLY A 26 7.41 -8.25 -10.46
C GLY A 26 7.93 -6.97 -11.11
N TRP A 27 7.09 -5.94 -11.15
CA TRP A 27 7.48 -4.63 -11.66
C TRP A 27 8.02 -3.71 -10.55
N ALA A 28 7.44 -3.79 -9.35
CA ALA A 28 7.79 -2.89 -8.25
C ALA A 28 9.19 -3.20 -7.69
N PRO A 29 10.07 -2.20 -7.56
CA PRO A 29 11.39 -2.35 -6.94
C PRO A 29 11.27 -2.37 -5.41
N LEU A 30 10.62 -3.41 -4.88
CA LEU A 30 10.35 -3.52 -3.47
C LEU A 30 11.57 -4.09 -2.74
N ASN A 31 11.99 -3.45 -1.65
CA ASN A 31 12.91 -4.00 -0.66
C ASN A 31 12.18 -4.08 0.69
N ALA A 32 11.82 -5.28 1.10
CA ALA A 32 11.03 -5.53 2.31
C ALA A 32 11.72 -5.02 3.60
N ASP A 33 13.06 -4.97 3.63
CA ASP A 33 13.81 -4.49 4.79
C ASP A 33 13.53 -3.02 5.11
N ASN A 34 13.11 -2.23 4.12
CA ASN A 34 12.77 -0.83 4.32
C ASN A 34 11.48 -0.62 5.11
N TYR A 35 10.64 -1.65 5.23
CA TYR A 35 9.30 -1.54 5.80
C TYR A 35 9.24 -1.74 7.31
N ASN A 36 10.31 -2.25 7.91
CA ASN A 36 10.43 -2.47 9.37
C ASN A 36 9.23 -3.21 9.99
N ILE A 37 8.60 -4.11 9.22
CA ILE A 37 7.50 -4.92 9.73
C ILE A 37 8.02 -5.95 10.73
N PRO A 38 7.21 -6.37 11.73
CA PRO A 38 7.65 -7.35 12.72
C PRO A 38 8.09 -8.66 12.09
N ASP A 39 9.17 -9.25 12.60
CA ASP A 39 9.64 -10.58 12.19
C ASP A 39 8.69 -11.69 12.65
N ASP A 40 7.98 -11.48 13.75
CA ASP A 40 7.01 -12.40 14.33
C ASP A 40 5.62 -11.75 14.42
N LEU A 41 4.67 -12.33 13.70
CA LEU A 41 3.24 -11.98 13.70
C LEU A 41 2.39 -13.15 14.23
N THR A 42 3.01 -14.08 14.99
CA THR A 42 2.32 -15.28 15.49
C THR A 42 1.04 -14.92 16.24
N GLY A 43 -0.06 -15.50 15.79
CA GLY A 43 -1.39 -15.31 16.35
C GLY A 43 -2.08 -13.98 16.00
N LYS A 44 -1.41 -13.07 15.31
CA LYS A 44 -1.99 -11.77 14.93
C LYS A 44 -2.98 -11.91 13.78
N ARG A 45 -4.01 -11.08 13.84
CA ARG A 45 -4.93 -10.82 12.72
C ARG A 45 -4.49 -9.54 12.02
N VAL A 46 -4.13 -9.65 10.74
CA VAL A 46 -3.54 -8.56 9.95
C VAL A 46 -4.50 -8.09 8.87
N LEU A 47 -4.57 -6.78 8.65
CA LEU A 47 -5.24 -6.16 7.50
C LEU A 47 -4.17 -5.69 6.51
N ASP A 48 -4.30 -6.10 5.26
CA ASP A 48 -3.45 -5.65 4.14
C ASP A 48 -4.28 -4.79 3.18
N VAL A 49 -4.00 -3.49 3.12
CA VAL A 49 -4.77 -2.50 2.35
C VAL A 49 -4.01 -2.10 1.09
N GLY A 50 -4.63 -2.31 -0.08
CA GLY A 50 -3.97 -2.15 -1.37
C GLY A 50 -3.11 -3.37 -1.70
N ALA A 51 -3.65 -4.56 -1.46
CA ALA A 51 -2.90 -5.80 -1.45
C ALA A 51 -2.38 -6.23 -2.83
N TRP A 52 -3.02 -5.79 -3.91
CA TRP A 52 -2.69 -6.17 -5.30
C TRP A 52 -2.55 -7.70 -5.46
N ASP A 53 -1.35 -8.19 -5.82
CA ASP A 53 -1.05 -9.62 -5.97
C ASP A 53 -0.66 -10.33 -4.66
N GLY A 54 -0.77 -9.63 -3.51
CA GLY A 54 -0.75 -10.22 -2.17
C GLY A 54 0.62 -10.36 -1.51
N TYR A 55 1.67 -9.70 -2.00
CA TYR A 55 3.01 -9.83 -1.41
C TYR A 55 3.01 -9.66 0.12
N TRP A 56 2.42 -8.57 0.62
CA TRP A 56 2.41 -8.28 2.06
C TRP A 56 1.48 -9.21 2.83
N THR A 57 0.38 -9.64 2.20
CA THR A 57 -0.49 -10.69 2.74
C THR A 57 0.30 -11.97 3.01
N PHE A 58 1.07 -12.44 2.02
CA PHE A 58 1.82 -13.69 2.14
C PHE A 58 3.04 -13.55 3.05
N GLU A 59 3.69 -12.39 3.08
CA GLU A 59 4.76 -12.10 4.04
C GLU A 59 4.24 -12.10 5.49
N ALA A 60 3.06 -11.56 5.75
CA ALA A 60 2.45 -11.61 7.09
C ALA A 60 2.13 -13.06 7.51
N LEU A 61 1.55 -13.86 6.61
CA LEU A 61 1.27 -15.27 6.87
C LEU A 61 2.54 -16.08 7.12
N LYS A 62 3.59 -15.84 6.34
CA LYS A 62 4.91 -16.48 6.50
C LYS A 62 5.55 -16.14 7.86
N ARG A 63 5.28 -14.96 8.40
CA ARG A 63 5.70 -14.51 9.73
C ARG A 63 4.77 -14.97 10.86
N GLY A 64 3.82 -15.86 10.59
CA GLY A 64 2.99 -16.52 11.59
C GLY A 64 1.64 -15.85 11.87
N ALA A 65 1.21 -14.88 11.09
CA ALA A 65 -0.12 -14.31 11.24
C ALA A 65 -1.19 -15.41 11.20
N SER A 66 -2.12 -15.38 12.15
CA SER A 66 -3.20 -16.38 12.23
C SER A 66 -4.23 -16.20 11.13
N GLN A 67 -4.44 -14.93 10.73
CA GLN A 67 -5.32 -14.56 9.62
C GLN A 67 -4.85 -13.26 9.00
N VAL A 68 -4.87 -13.19 7.68
CA VAL A 68 -4.72 -11.94 6.93
C VAL A 68 -5.96 -11.69 6.10
N VAL A 69 -6.50 -10.48 6.21
CA VAL A 69 -7.56 -9.99 5.34
C VAL A 69 -6.96 -8.96 4.41
N ALA A 70 -7.00 -9.25 3.12
CA ALA A 70 -6.54 -8.38 2.06
C ALA A 70 -7.72 -7.59 1.48
N ILE A 71 -7.56 -6.30 1.30
CA ILE A 71 -8.54 -5.48 0.57
C ILE A 71 -7.84 -4.73 -0.55
N ASP A 72 -8.55 -4.56 -1.64
CA ASP A 72 -8.17 -3.67 -2.72
C ASP A 72 -9.40 -3.08 -3.38
N ASP A 73 -9.28 -1.84 -3.86
CA ASP A 73 -10.38 -1.12 -4.45
C ASP A 73 -9.85 0.01 -5.35
N TRP A 74 -10.64 0.33 -6.33
CA TRP A 74 -10.33 1.34 -7.33
C TRP A 74 -11.31 2.53 -7.25
N SER A 75 -12.12 2.62 -6.19
CA SER A 75 -13.19 3.61 -6.07
C SER A 75 -12.69 5.07 -6.10
N ASP A 76 -11.46 5.31 -5.62
CA ASP A 76 -10.84 6.64 -5.63
C ASP A 76 -10.08 6.96 -6.92
N MET A 77 -10.03 6.01 -7.84
CA MET A 77 -9.39 6.22 -9.12
C MET A 77 -10.21 7.13 -10.03
N PRO A 78 -9.67 7.59 -11.13
CA PRO A 78 -9.75 8.93 -11.69
C PRO A 78 -11.07 9.34 -12.34
N TYR A 79 -12.22 9.00 -11.79
CA TYR A 79 -13.47 9.67 -12.21
C TYR A 79 -13.39 11.20 -12.17
N ALA A 80 -12.46 11.72 -11.35
CA ALA A 80 -12.27 13.14 -11.15
C ALA A 80 -11.14 13.74 -11.99
N LYS A 81 -10.35 12.91 -12.68
CA LYS A 81 -9.17 13.38 -13.43
C LYS A 81 -9.26 13.20 -14.95
N ASP A 82 -10.42 13.16 -15.52
CA ASP A 82 -10.71 12.79 -16.91
C ASP A 82 -10.95 11.30 -17.13
N ALA A 83 -12.15 11.06 -17.52
CA ALA A 83 -12.85 9.82 -17.75
C ALA A 83 -12.21 8.79 -18.71
N MET A 84 -10.91 8.60 -18.67
CA MET A 84 -10.26 7.59 -19.49
C MET A 84 -10.44 6.17 -18.93
N ILE A 85 -10.79 6.05 -17.64
CA ILE A 85 -11.05 4.74 -17.02
C ILE A 85 -12.45 4.77 -16.40
N THR A 86 -13.35 3.99 -16.95
CA THR A 86 -14.75 3.92 -16.45
C THR A 86 -14.88 2.84 -15.38
N LYS A 87 -15.90 2.94 -14.52
CA LYS A 87 -16.24 1.87 -13.55
C LYS A 87 -16.30 0.50 -14.21
N LYS A 88 -16.76 0.42 -15.45
CA LYS A 88 -16.84 -0.81 -16.25
C LYS A 88 -15.47 -1.40 -16.59
N ASP A 89 -14.44 -0.57 -16.71
CA ASP A 89 -13.08 -1.03 -16.99
C ASP A 89 -12.43 -1.61 -15.74
N TYR A 90 -12.85 -1.16 -14.56
CA TYR A 90 -12.47 -1.74 -13.29
C TYR A 90 -13.11 -3.10 -13.02
N GLU A 91 -14.38 -3.23 -13.29
CA GLU A 91 -15.10 -4.51 -13.13
C GLU A 91 -14.54 -5.63 -14.01
N LYS A 92 -13.73 -5.28 -15.02
CA LYS A 92 -13.03 -6.24 -15.90
C LYS A 92 -11.60 -6.56 -15.45
N ARG A 93 -11.07 -5.87 -14.44
CA ARG A 93 -9.73 -6.17 -13.95
C ARG A 93 -9.74 -7.46 -13.15
N THR A 94 -8.72 -8.25 -13.35
CA THR A 94 -8.51 -9.57 -12.76
C THR A 94 -7.41 -9.49 -11.69
N GLU A 95 -7.42 -8.42 -10.87
CA GLU A 95 -6.37 -8.16 -9.88
C GLU A 95 -6.20 -9.33 -8.92
N TRP A 96 -7.32 -9.95 -8.57
CA TRP A 96 -7.30 -11.11 -7.68
C TRP A 96 -6.84 -12.40 -8.35
N ASP A 97 -6.70 -12.46 -9.68
CA ASP A 97 -6.25 -13.67 -10.37
C ASP A 97 -4.82 -14.03 -9.97
N THR A 98 -3.91 -13.06 -9.92
CA THR A 98 -2.53 -13.26 -9.45
C THR A 98 -2.48 -13.55 -7.96
N PHE A 99 -3.30 -12.87 -7.16
CA PHE A 99 -3.44 -13.12 -5.73
C PHE A 99 -3.94 -14.55 -5.45
N ASP A 100 -5.03 -14.97 -6.09
CA ASP A 100 -5.62 -16.30 -5.92
C ASP A 100 -4.68 -17.41 -6.39
N PHE A 101 -3.96 -17.14 -7.48
CA PHE A 101 -2.93 -18.03 -7.96
C PHE A 101 -1.82 -18.23 -6.93
N CYS A 102 -1.28 -17.15 -6.36
CA CYS A 102 -0.27 -17.22 -5.30
C CYS A 102 -0.81 -17.93 -4.06
N LYS A 103 -1.98 -17.53 -3.56
CA LYS A 103 -2.62 -18.14 -2.39
C LYS A 103 -2.75 -19.66 -2.56
N SER A 104 -3.26 -20.10 -3.70
CA SER A 104 -3.46 -21.54 -4.00
C SER A 104 -2.13 -22.30 -4.01
N HIS A 105 -1.08 -21.75 -4.63
CA HIS A 105 0.22 -22.45 -4.74
C HIS A 105 1.01 -22.43 -3.43
N LEU A 106 0.84 -21.38 -2.62
CA LEU A 106 1.41 -21.30 -1.28
C LEU A 106 0.65 -22.14 -0.24
N GLY A 107 -0.52 -22.67 -0.60
CA GLY A 107 -1.29 -23.59 0.23
C GLY A 107 -2.07 -22.95 1.37
N TYR A 108 -2.34 -21.64 1.31
CA TYR A 108 -3.12 -20.96 2.34
C TYR A 108 -4.62 -21.20 2.17
N THR A 109 -5.30 -21.49 3.29
CA THR A 109 -6.73 -21.71 3.35
C THR A 109 -7.54 -20.41 3.34
N ASP A 110 -8.84 -20.49 3.11
CA ASP A 110 -9.73 -19.33 3.18
C ASP A 110 -9.84 -18.75 4.61
N ASP A 111 -9.64 -19.58 5.63
CA ASP A 111 -9.63 -19.09 7.02
C ASP A 111 -8.37 -18.28 7.33
N GLN A 112 -7.23 -18.64 6.74
CA GLN A 112 -5.97 -17.94 6.94
C GLN A 112 -5.84 -16.68 6.07
N CYS A 113 -6.35 -16.73 4.85
CA CYS A 113 -6.14 -15.72 3.83
C CYS A 113 -7.45 -15.38 3.13
N GLN A 114 -8.03 -14.26 3.51
CA GLN A 114 -9.25 -13.71 2.92
C GLN A 114 -8.94 -12.50 2.05
N ARG A 115 -9.74 -12.27 1.02
CA ARG A 115 -9.66 -11.07 0.20
C ARG A 115 -11.03 -10.49 -0.14
N TYR A 116 -11.11 -9.17 -0.19
CA TYR A 116 -12.34 -8.46 -0.54
C TYR A 116 -12.04 -7.29 -1.47
N THR A 117 -12.85 -7.15 -2.53
CA THR A 117 -12.91 -5.91 -3.30
C THR A 117 -13.73 -4.91 -2.48
N MET A 118 -13.03 -4.05 -1.76
CA MET A 118 -13.62 -3.16 -0.77
C MET A 118 -12.80 -1.89 -0.61
N SER A 119 -13.48 -0.77 -0.51
CA SER A 119 -12.87 0.51 -0.21
C SER A 119 -12.35 0.55 1.23
N VAL A 120 -11.19 1.19 1.43
CA VAL A 120 -10.64 1.47 2.77
C VAL A 120 -11.62 2.24 3.65
N TYR A 121 -12.53 3.01 3.06
CA TYR A 121 -13.54 3.77 3.82
C TYR A 121 -14.65 2.89 4.41
N ASP A 122 -14.75 1.65 3.99
CA ASP A 122 -15.73 0.65 4.45
C ASP A 122 -15.14 -0.41 5.38
N VAL A 123 -13.87 -0.30 5.71
CA VAL A 123 -13.07 -1.32 6.41
C VAL A 123 -13.63 -1.73 7.78
N GLU A 124 -14.40 -0.87 8.43
CA GLU A 124 -15.06 -1.15 9.72
C GLU A 124 -16.00 -2.37 9.65
N LYS A 125 -16.47 -2.73 8.46
CA LYS A 125 -17.31 -3.93 8.23
C LYS A 125 -16.55 -5.25 8.45
N LEU A 126 -15.22 -5.21 8.47
CA LEU A 126 -14.36 -6.39 8.63
C LEU A 126 -13.98 -6.69 10.08
N GLY A 127 -14.35 -5.81 11.04
CA GLY A 127 -14.01 -5.92 12.44
C GLY A 127 -12.59 -5.45 12.74
N MET A 128 -12.03 -5.91 13.87
CA MET A 128 -10.76 -5.40 14.41
C MET A 128 -9.57 -6.23 13.96
N PHE A 129 -8.41 -5.57 13.81
CA PHE A 129 -7.13 -6.16 13.44
C PHE A 129 -6.06 -5.77 14.46
N ASP A 130 -5.14 -6.68 14.73
CA ASP A 130 -4.04 -6.40 15.63
C ASP A 130 -3.00 -5.51 14.93
N VAL A 131 -2.74 -5.77 13.65
CA VAL A 131 -1.79 -5.02 12.81
C VAL A 131 -2.45 -4.62 11.48
N VAL A 132 -2.13 -3.41 11.01
CA VAL A 132 -2.59 -2.89 9.72
C VAL A 132 -1.38 -2.58 8.84
N PHE A 133 -1.34 -3.11 7.64
CA PHE A 133 -0.42 -2.73 6.57
C PHE A 133 -1.14 -1.83 5.57
N PHE A 134 -0.60 -0.65 5.34
CA PHE A 134 -1.12 0.34 4.41
C PHE A 134 0.01 0.85 3.51
N PHE A 135 0.44 0.00 2.60
CA PHE A 135 1.61 0.23 1.77
C PHE A 135 1.23 0.58 0.33
N GLY A 136 1.82 1.64 -0.19
CA GLY A 136 1.62 2.06 -1.56
C GLY A 136 0.21 2.57 -1.91
N ALA A 137 -0.64 2.82 -0.91
CA ALA A 137 -2.06 3.11 -1.13
C ALA A 137 -2.51 4.50 -0.67
N LEU A 138 -1.88 5.10 0.34
CA LEU A 138 -2.33 6.38 0.90
C LEU A 138 -2.39 7.52 -0.14
N TYR A 139 -1.40 7.61 -1.02
CA TYR A 139 -1.35 8.64 -2.06
C TYR A 139 -2.39 8.44 -3.18
N HIS A 140 -2.99 7.25 -3.25
CA HIS A 140 -4.12 6.95 -4.13
C HIS A 140 -5.48 7.28 -3.50
N CYS A 141 -5.55 7.47 -2.17
CA CYS A 141 -6.80 7.78 -1.50
C CYS A 141 -7.25 9.23 -1.80
N ARG A 142 -8.48 9.41 -2.25
CA ARG A 142 -9.06 10.74 -2.46
C ARG A 142 -9.20 11.50 -1.14
N TYR A 143 -9.50 10.81 -0.06
CA TYR A 143 -9.72 11.35 1.29
C TYR A 143 -8.73 10.71 2.28
N PRO A 144 -7.43 11.06 2.22
CA PRO A 144 -6.38 10.35 2.96
C PRO A 144 -6.56 10.42 4.49
N LEU A 145 -7.07 11.53 5.04
CA LEU A 145 -7.36 11.63 6.47
C LEU A 145 -8.49 10.69 6.86
N LEU A 146 -9.56 10.63 6.07
CA LEU A 146 -10.66 9.69 6.32
C LEU A 146 -10.19 8.23 6.26
N ALA A 147 -9.29 7.90 5.32
CA ALA A 147 -8.71 6.55 5.25
C ALA A 147 -7.97 6.21 6.54
N LEU A 148 -7.14 7.11 7.05
CA LEU A 148 -6.43 6.91 8.32
C LEU A 148 -7.37 6.82 9.53
N ASP A 149 -8.43 7.64 9.58
CA ASP A 149 -9.45 7.55 10.63
C ASP A 149 -10.14 6.18 10.64
N LYS A 150 -10.50 5.67 9.45
CA LYS A 150 -11.12 4.35 9.28
C LYS A 150 -10.18 3.21 9.68
N LEU A 151 -8.92 3.29 9.26
CA LEU A 151 -7.91 2.29 9.65
C LEU A 151 -7.62 2.35 11.15
N SER A 152 -7.58 3.53 11.73
CA SER A 152 -7.44 3.73 13.17
C SER A 152 -8.59 3.12 13.96
N ALA A 153 -9.82 3.22 13.47
CA ALA A 153 -10.99 2.64 14.11
C ALA A 153 -10.96 1.10 14.19
N VAL A 154 -10.27 0.44 13.26
CA VAL A 154 -10.16 -1.03 13.22
C VAL A 154 -8.82 -1.57 13.70
N CYS A 155 -7.83 -0.72 13.96
CA CYS A 155 -6.49 -1.09 14.42
C CYS A 155 -6.46 -1.18 15.94
N LYS A 156 -5.97 -2.30 16.49
CA LYS A 156 -5.81 -2.50 17.94
C LYS A 156 -4.42 -2.13 18.45
N GLU A 157 -3.37 -2.44 17.68
CA GLU A 157 -2.00 -2.32 18.18
C GLU A 157 -1.16 -1.39 17.31
N GLU A 158 -0.88 -1.77 16.08
CA GLU A 158 0.09 -1.09 15.22
C GLU A 158 -0.39 -0.92 13.78
N ILE A 159 -0.08 0.23 13.19
CA ILE A 159 -0.20 0.49 11.77
C ILE A 159 1.18 0.73 11.15
N TYR A 160 1.39 0.16 9.98
CA TYR A 160 2.56 0.41 9.14
C TYR A 160 2.10 1.06 7.83
N VAL A 161 2.66 2.20 7.50
CA VAL A 161 2.28 2.98 6.32
C VAL A 161 3.49 3.20 5.44
N GLU A 162 3.32 3.06 4.12
CA GLU A 162 4.27 3.54 3.13
C GLU A 162 3.54 4.38 2.09
N THR A 163 4.12 5.52 1.74
CA THR A 163 3.52 6.44 0.77
C THR A 163 4.58 7.25 0.02
N ALA A 164 4.19 7.84 -1.10
CA ALA A 164 5.01 8.89 -1.73
C ALA A 164 5.12 10.10 -0.80
N VAL A 165 6.30 10.74 -0.76
CA VAL A 165 6.55 11.94 0.04
C VAL A 165 7.21 13.05 -0.79
N CYS A 166 6.96 14.31 -0.42
CA CYS A 166 7.48 15.50 -1.12
C CYS A 166 8.61 16.21 -0.37
N ASP A 167 9.32 15.51 0.52
CA ASP A 167 10.42 16.08 1.30
C ASP A 167 11.62 16.49 0.45
N ASP A 168 12.05 15.59 -0.43
CA ASP A 168 13.27 15.77 -1.23
C ASP A 168 12.96 16.07 -2.70
N TYR A 169 11.72 15.87 -3.10
CA TYR A 169 11.26 16.09 -4.47
C TYR A 169 9.83 16.60 -4.48
N SER A 170 9.62 17.66 -5.23
CA SER A 170 8.28 18.15 -5.56
C SER A 170 7.98 17.86 -7.03
N ALA A 171 6.82 17.29 -7.30
CA ALA A 171 6.38 17.02 -8.68
C ALA A 171 6.22 18.30 -9.51
N TYR A 172 6.01 19.44 -8.86
CA TYR A 172 5.88 20.75 -9.51
C TYR A 172 7.22 21.38 -9.85
N THR A 173 8.20 21.31 -8.96
CA THR A 173 9.55 21.85 -9.22
C THR A 173 10.39 20.94 -10.10
N LYS A 174 10.08 19.65 -10.10
CA LYS A 174 10.79 18.57 -10.82
C LYS A 174 12.29 18.53 -10.55
N THR A 175 12.70 18.98 -9.37
CA THR A 175 14.10 19.08 -8.98
C THR A 175 14.33 18.35 -7.66
N ILE A 176 15.29 17.42 -7.65
CA ILE A 176 15.71 16.71 -6.44
C ILE A 176 16.42 17.70 -5.51
N GLY A 177 16.13 17.61 -4.21
CA GLY A 177 16.68 18.49 -3.17
C GLY A 177 15.93 19.81 -2.98
N PHE A 178 14.87 20.04 -3.74
CA PHE A 178 13.99 21.20 -3.62
C PHE A 178 12.57 20.82 -3.15
N GLY A 179 12.49 19.83 -2.30
CA GLY A 179 11.25 19.49 -1.61
C GLY A 179 11.05 20.30 -0.33
N TYR A 180 9.98 20.01 0.39
CA TYR A 180 9.56 20.75 1.57
C TYR A 180 10.19 20.25 2.88
N GLY A 181 10.92 19.12 2.87
CA GLY A 181 11.36 18.42 4.08
C GLY A 181 12.39 19.18 4.93
N ASN A 182 13.26 19.96 4.31
CA ASN A 182 14.32 20.67 5.02
C ASN A 182 13.83 21.80 5.96
N MET A 183 12.55 22.13 5.90
CA MET A 183 11.94 23.20 6.71
C MET A 183 11.04 22.65 7.84
N GLY A 184 10.92 21.34 8.00
CA GLY A 184 10.02 20.71 8.99
C GLY A 184 8.53 21.02 8.76
N ASN A 185 8.17 21.37 7.52
CA ASN A 185 6.84 21.83 7.19
C ASN A 185 5.82 20.69 7.22
N VAL A 186 4.64 20.97 7.74
CA VAL A 186 3.46 20.11 7.65
C VAL A 186 2.69 20.50 6.39
N VAL A 187 3.08 19.94 5.26
CA VAL A 187 2.50 20.24 3.92
C VAL A 187 2.18 18.95 3.19
N MET A 188 1.21 19.03 2.29
CA MET A 188 0.87 17.95 1.38
C MET A 188 0.63 18.54 0.00
N GLU A 189 1.35 18.05 -1.02
CA GLU A 189 1.08 18.40 -2.42
C GLU A 189 -0.18 17.70 -2.91
N PHE A 190 -0.97 18.42 -3.69
CA PHE A 190 -2.15 17.91 -4.40
C PHE A 190 -1.86 17.80 -5.88
N TYR A 191 -2.22 16.70 -6.51
CA TYR A 191 -1.99 16.42 -7.93
C TYR A 191 -3.34 16.29 -8.67
N PRO A 192 -3.81 17.35 -9.34
CA PRO A 192 -5.06 17.31 -10.08
C PRO A 192 -5.01 16.46 -11.35
N THR A 193 -3.81 16.17 -11.89
CA THR A 193 -3.63 15.38 -13.09
C THR A 193 -2.64 14.22 -12.89
N ASP A 194 -1.52 14.23 -13.55
CA ASP A 194 -0.51 13.17 -13.56
C ASP A 194 0.89 13.65 -13.13
N GLU A 195 0.94 14.75 -12.38
CA GLU A 195 2.18 15.44 -12.01
C GLU A 195 3.17 14.52 -11.30
N LEU A 196 2.68 13.62 -10.43
CA LEU A 196 3.51 12.65 -9.74
C LEU A 196 3.66 11.36 -10.55
N GLY A 197 4.82 11.20 -11.19
CA GLY A 197 5.20 9.97 -11.88
C GLY A 197 4.38 9.67 -13.14
N TYR A 198 3.77 10.68 -13.76
CA TYR A 198 2.87 10.52 -14.91
C TYR A 198 1.73 9.54 -14.66
N CYS A 199 1.28 9.45 -13.39
CA CYS A 199 0.22 8.55 -12.98
C CYS A 199 -1.01 9.34 -12.52
N PRO A 200 -2.14 9.26 -13.23
CA PRO A 200 -3.34 10.02 -12.91
C PRO A 200 -4.06 9.52 -11.65
N THR A 201 -3.60 8.42 -11.07
CA THR A 201 -4.19 7.85 -9.85
C THR A 201 -3.57 8.38 -8.56
N ASN A 202 -2.50 9.17 -8.68
CA ASN A 202 -1.84 9.79 -7.54
C ASN A 202 -2.53 11.12 -7.20
N TRP A 203 -3.00 11.26 -5.96
CA TRP A 203 -3.69 12.47 -5.50
C TRP A 203 -2.81 13.37 -4.64
N TRP A 204 -1.97 12.75 -3.80
CA TRP A 204 -1.31 13.46 -2.72
C TRP A 204 0.12 12.98 -2.50
N SER A 205 0.96 13.88 -2.00
CA SER A 205 2.26 13.54 -1.45
C SER A 205 2.52 14.41 -0.22
N PRO A 206 2.44 13.86 1.00
CA PRO A 206 2.74 14.59 2.22
C PRO A 206 4.27 14.75 2.40
N THR A 207 4.68 15.71 3.23
CA THR A 207 5.99 15.64 3.88
C THR A 207 5.97 14.57 4.97
N MET A 208 7.14 14.10 5.39
CA MET A 208 7.28 13.16 6.50
C MET A 208 6.65 13.70 7.79
N GLN A 209 6.83 15.00 8.07
CA GLN A 209 6.19 15.63 9.23
C GLN A 209 4.67 15.71 9.07
N CYS A 210 4.16 15.91 7.85
CA CYS A 210 2.73 15.86 7.58
C CYS A 210 2.19 14.44 7.80
N LEU A 211 2.85 13.40 7.28
CA LEU A 211 2.46 12.00 7.49
C LEU A 211 2.38 11.65 8.98
N ARG A 212 3.40 12.06 9.77
CA ARG A 212 3.39 11.89 11.22
C ARG A 212 2.19 12.57 11.87
N THR A 213 1.91 13.81 11.48
CA THR A 213 0.81 14.59 12.05
C THR A 213 -0.56 14.01 11.67
N MET A 214 -0.70 13.50 10.44
CA MET A 214 -1.91 12.80 9.99
C MET A 214 -2.18 11.55 10.85
N LEU A 215 -1.18 10.73 11.11
CA LEU A 215 -1.30 9.55 11.99
C LEU A 215 -1.65 9.95 13.42
N ALA A 216 -1.02 11.00 13.96
CA ALA A 216 -1.34 11.50 15.29
C ALA A 216 -2.80 11.99 15.37
N SER A 217 -3.29 12.70 14.35
CA SER A 217 -4.66 13.18 14.30
C SER A 217 -5.68 12.04 14.20
N ALA A 218 -5.32 10.92 13.57
CA ALA A 218 -6.14 9.72 13.51
C ALA A 218 -6.11 8.89 14.82
N GLY A 219 -5.36 9.33 15.84
CA GLY A 219 -5.33 8.72 17.17
C GLY A 219 -4.26 7.64 17.34
N PHE A 220 -3.20 7.65 16.54
CA PHE A 220 -2.01 6.85 16.79
C PHE A 220 -1.03 7.64 17.67
N ASN A 221 -0.37 6.92 18.57
CA ASN A 221 0.69 7.42 19.46
C ASN A 221 2.02 6.76 19.08
N GLU A 222 3.13 7.13 19.72
CA GLU A 222 4.45 6.55 19.49
C GLU A 222 4.76 6.41 17.99
N ILE A 223 4.69 7.53 17.25
CA ILE A 223 4.83 7.51 15.81
C ILE A 223 6.30 7.62 15.43
N GLU A 224 6.82 6.57 14.81
CA GLU A 224 8.13 6.54 14.17
C GLU A 224 7.98 6.83 12.68
N ILE A 225 8.89 7.62 12.12
CA ILE A 225 8.91 7.94 10.69
C ILE A 225 10.34 7.77 10.14
N TRP A 226 10.45 7.21 8.95
CA TRP A 226 11.72 7.11 8.21
C TRP A 226 11.44 7.22 6.72
N LYS A 227 12.46 7.56 5.95
CA LYS A 227 12.33 7.64 4.50
C LYS A 227 13.44 6.88 3.80
N PHE A 228 13.11 6.42 2.64
CA PHE A 228 14.05 5.86 1.70
C PHE A 228 13.95 6.65 0.39
N MET A 229 15.10 7.03 -0.14
CA MET A 229 15.20 7.70 -1.43
C MET A 229 16.19 6.93 -2.31
N GLU A 230 15.68 6.36 -3.37
CA GLU A 230 16.53 5.91 -4.46
C GLU A 230 16.89 7.11 -5.34
N PRO A 231 18.15 7.58 -5.35
CA PRO A 231 18.52 8.84 -5.99
C PRO A 231 18.36 8.82 -7.53
N LYS A 232 18.03 7.68 -8.11
CA LYS A 232 17.93 7.52 -9.57
C LYS A 232 16.52 7.58 -10.13
N VAL A 233 15.49 7.49 -9.28
CA VAL A 233 14.09 7.44 -9.74
C VAL A 233 13.25 8.38 -8.89
N VAL A 234 13.00 9.53 -9.43
CA VAL A 234 12.28 10.66 -8.80
C VAL A 234 10.88 10.28 -8.26
N ALA A 235 10.20 9.32 -8.91
CA ALA A 235 8.91 8.80 -8.44
C ALA A 235 9.04 7.88 -7.20
N GLN A 236 10.25 7.68 -6.66
CA GLN A 236 10.52 6.75 -5.57
C GLN A 236 10.99 7.43 -4.28
N CYS A 237 10.65 8.70 -4.07
CA CYS A 237 10.72 9.27 -2.74
C CYS A 237 9.63 8.63 -1.89
N ARG A 238 10.01 7.65 -1.07
CA ARG A 238 9.10 6.91 -0.22
C ARG A 238 9.31 7.27 1.24
N GLY A 239 8.20 7.57 1.89
CA GLY A 239 8.12 7.78 3.32
C GLY A 239 7.42 6.63 4.00
N PHE A 240 7.92 6.27 5.15
CA PHE A 240 7.41 5.18 5.97
C PHE A 240 7.03 5.70 7.34
N ALA A 241 6.02 5.12 7.92
CA ALA A 241 5.63 5.41 9.28
C ALA A 241 5.12 4.15 9.98
N LYS A 242 5.38 4.09 11.28
CA LYS A 242 4.77 3.15 12.21
C LYS A 242 4.07 3.96 13.29
N GLY A 243 2.83 3.62 13.60
CA GLY A 243 2.07 4.22 14.69
C GLY A 243 1.49 3.13 15.59
N LYS A 244 1.45 3.39 16.92
CA LYS A 244 0.81 2.51 17.88
C LYS A 244 -0.47 3.13 18.41
N LYS A 245 -1.40 2.27 18.85
CA LYS A 245 -2.62 2.65 19.56
C LYS A 245 -2.38 2.92 21.04
#